data_aa33e5512acbfeea4e898353c6e07439
#
_entry.id   aa33e5512acbfeea4e898353c6e07439
#
_cell.length_a   1.000
_cell.length_b   1.000
_cell.length_c   1.000
_cell.angle_alpha   90.00
_cell.angle_beta   90.00
_cell.angle_gamma   90.00
#
_symmetry.space_group_name_H-M   'P 1'
#
loop_
_entity.id
_entity.type
_entity.pdbx_description
1 polymer ?
#
loop_
_entity_poly.entity_id
_entity_poly.type
_entity_poly.pdbx_seq_one_letter_code
_entity_poly.pdbx_strand_id
1 'polypeptide(L)'
;MMSLRSAISAGLLVLCCSVPAVAADAWVAEWDMPNGLAELRQGNFKNIFMFAAYFDRQDRPYLTEDMQKALRGGLAASLAQSPNKGPGVYLSVVNDLLVEAPGKSIQKDPGIVSRLMATEASRAAHRKDLLALLSVYPFTGLEIDYERVNIDDWPRLLQFAQELSVTLAAQGKKLRVVLEPKQKYLQGSLPAGPQYVVMAYNLHGNHNGPGAKADDAFLRKLAQWCAHWPVKPGLALSAGGYAWTARGVVDLTERKAAAWAQGAGVQPIRDPASHALYFKAADNSPGSPLLAKGGTTGGSCEIWYADGETLASWAELGRSLGFGDVSLWRLGGNTPESLAKISGK
;
A
#
# COMPACT_ATOMS: atom_id res chain seq x y z
N MET A 1 40.54 -61.73 15.06
CA MET A 1 39.89 -60.67 15.88
C MET A 1 39.75 -59.42 15.03
N MET A 2 38.57 -59.23 14.40
CA MET A 2 38.26 -58.04 13.57
C MET A 2 37.36 -57.13 14.37
N SER A 3 37.76 -55.90 14.66
CA SER A 3 36.99 -54.89 15.37
C SER A 3 36.15 -54.11 14.37
N LEU A 4 34.81 -54.26 14.50
CA LEU A 4 33.85 -53.39 13.80
C LEU A 4 33.82 -52.02 14.47
N ARG A 5 34.15 -50.95 13.74
CA ARG A 5 33.88 -49.57 14.15
C ARG A 5 32.53 -49.13 13.53
N SER A 6 31.54 -48.95 14.35
CA SER A 6 30.26 -48.34 13.98
C SER A 6 30.44 -46.82 13.85
N ALA A 7 30.17 -46.30 12.67
CA ALA A 7 30.07 -44.86 12.41
C ALA A 7 28.61 -44.43 12.71
N ILE A 8 28.43 -43.61 13.73
CA ILE A 8 27.16 -42.94 14.04
C ILE A 8 27.13 -41.65 13.19
N SER A 9 26.28 -41.65 12.15
CA SER A 9 25.97 -40.43 11.42
C SER A 9 24.93 -39.64 12.21
N ALA A 10 25.31 -38.52 12.80
CA ALA A 10 24.39 -37.55 13.40
C ALA A 10 23.74 -36.75 12.27
N GLY A 11 22.52 -37.08 11.95
CA GLY A 11 21.70 -36.27 11.05
C GLY A 11 21.26 -35.00 11.76
N LEU A 12 21.74 -33.85 11.26
CA LEU A 12 21.28 -32.53 11.72
C LEU A 12 19.86 -32.29 11.20
N LEU A 13 18.87 -32.46 12.08
CA LEU A 13 17.48 -32.08 11.78
C LEU A 13 17.37 -30.55 11.86
N VAL A 14 17.42 -29.86 10.72
CA VAL A 14 17.09 -28.45 10.64
C VAL A 14 15.58 -28.31 10.84
N LEU A 15 15.15 -28.01 12.07
CA LEU A 15 13.79 -27.57 12.33
C LEU A 15 13.62 -26.21 11.65
N CYS A 16 13.01 -26.18 10.46
CA CYS A 16 12.42 -24.97 9.91
C CYS A 16 11.25 -24.56 10.82
N CYS A 17 11.51 -23.74 11.83
CA CYS A 17 10.46 -23.03 12.53
C CYS A 17 9.77 -22.11 11.54
N SER A 18 8.68 -22.56 10.94
CA SER A 18 7.77 -21.67 10.21
C SER A 18 7.19 -20.68 11.22
N VAL A 19 7.72 -19.47 11.26
CA VAL A 19 7.08 -18.36 11.97
C VAL A 19 5.70 -18.21 11.34
N PRO A 20 4.60 -18.25 12.13
CA PRO A 20 3.27 -18.06 11.55
C PRO A 20 3.23 -16.73 10.82
N ALA A 21 2.81 -16.76 9.57
CA ALA A 21 2.67 -15.56 8.78
C ALA A 21 1.67 -14.64 9.48
N VAL A 22 2.10 -13.46 9.91
CA VAL A 22 1.22 -12.47 10.53
C VAL A 22 0.35 -11.90 9.42
N ALA A 23 -0.96 -11.93 9.62
CA ALA A 23 -1.90 -11.36 8.66
C ALA A 23 -1.56 -9.89 8.36
N ALA A 24 -1.44 -9.55 7.08
CA ALA A 24 -1.13 -8.20 6.63
C ALA A 24 -2.35 -7.28 6.76
N ASP A 25 -2.10 -5.99 6.78
CA ASP A 25 -3.12 -4.98 6.47
C ASP A 25 -3.30 -4.88 4.94
N ALA A 26 -4.42 -4.32 4.48
CA ALA A 26 -4.59 -4.07 3.04
C ALA A 26 -5.44 -2.83 2.76
N TRP A 27 -5.20 -2.21 1.59
CA TRP A 27 -6.08 -1.16 1.07
C TRP A 27 -7.08 -1.72 0.07
N VAL A 28 -8.31 -1.22 0.16
CA VAL A 28 -9.36 -1.33 -0.87
C VAL A 28 -9.58 0.06 -1.43
N ALA A 29 -9.29 0.23 -2.72
CA ALA A 29 -9.47 1.50 -3.40
C ALA A 29 -10.92 1.62 -3.92
N GLU A 30 -11.51 2.80 -3.74
CA GLU A 30 -12.89 3.06 -4.15
C GLU A 30 -13.15 2.76 -5.63
N TRP A 31 -12.24 3.19 -6.51
CA TRP A 31 -12.37 3.02 -7.97
C TRP A 31 -12.28 1.56 -8.45
N ASP A 32 -11.90 0.64 -7.56
CA ASP A 32 -11.79 -0.80 -7.86
C ASP A 32 -12.40 -1.66 -6.73
N MET A 33 -13.34 -1.08 -5.99
CA MET A 33 -13.93 -1.68 -4.80
C MET A 33 -14.53 -3.07 -5.04
N PRO A 34 -15.24 -3.37 -6.14
CA PRO A 34 -15.79 -4.70 -6.37
C PRO A 34 -14.70 -5.79 -6.40
N ASN A 35 -13.58 -5.54 -7.10
CA ASN A 35 -12.45 -6.48 -7.16
C ASN A 35 -11.72 -6.57 -5.82
N GLY A 36 -11.49 -5.43 -5.14
CA GLY A 36 -10.87 -5.38 -3.82
C GLY A 36 -11.65 -6.18 -2.78
N LEU A 37 -12.99 -6.04 -2.75
CA LEU A 37 -13.86 -6.79 -1.84
C LEU A 37 -13.94 -8.28 -2.20
N ALA A 38 -13.84 -8.64 -3.48
CA ALA A 38 -13.77 -10.04 -3.89
C ALA A 38 -12.47 -10.71 -3.39
N GLU A 39 -11.35 -10.02 -3.45
CA GLU A 39 -10.07 -10.51 -2.95
C GLU A 39 -9.99 -10.52 -1.41
N LEU A 40 -10.61 -9.54 -0.75
CA LEU A 40 -10.69 -9.51 0.71
C LEU A 40 -11.32 -10.79 1.28
N ARG A 41 -12.31 -11.37 0.61
CA ARG A 41 -12.94 -12.63 1.03
C ARG A 41 -12.01 -13.85 0.88
N GLN A 42 -10.96 -13.74 0.08
CA GLN A 42 -10.01 -14.83 -0.20
C GLN A 42 -8.81 -14.79 0.76
N GLY A 43 -8.46 -13.62 1.31
CA GLY A 43 -7.36 -13.43 2.24
C GLY A 43 -7.78 -13.37 3.70
N ASN A 44 -6.80 -13.39 4.60
CA ASN A 44 -6.95 -13.11 6.02
C ASN A 44 -6.18 -11.82 6.33
N PHE A 45 -6.89 -10.70 6.45
CA PHE A 45 -6.29 -9.38 6.68
C PHE A 45 -6.60 -8.87 8.08
N LYS A 46 -5.63 -8.25 8.73
CA LYS A 46 -5.75 -7.71 10.09
C LYS A 46 -6.57 -6.42 10.13
N ASN A 47 -6.29 -5.51 9.20
CA ASN A 47 -7.02 -4.25 9.03
C ASN A 47 -7.23 -3.96 7.54
N ILE A 48 -8.33 -3.28 7.26
CA ILE A 48 -8.68 -2.81 5.91
C ILE A 48 -8.75 -1.30 5.91
N PHE A 49 -8.08 -0.70 4.97
CA PHE A 49 -8.04 0.73 4.76
C PHE A 49 -8.83 1.07 3.50
N MET A 50 -9.99 1.72 3.69
CA MET A 50 -10.84 2.17 2.60
C MET A 50 -10.28 3.47 2.04
N PHE A 51 -9.59 3.41 0.89
CA PHE A 51 -9.01 4.56 0.22
C PHE A 51 -10.14 5.28 -0.56
N ALA A 52 -10.78 6.27 0.11
CA ALA A 52 -12.08 6.73 -0.35
C ALA A 52 -12.47 8.16 0.03
N ALA A 53 -11.69 8.87 0.83
CA ALA A 53 -12.01 10.24 1.21
C ALA A 53 -11.04 11.22 0.54
N TYR A 54 -11.62 12.26 -0.08
CA TYR A 54 -10.96 13.25 -0.92
C TYR A 54 -11.30 14.66 -0.47
N PHE A 55 -10.76 15.69 -1.10
CA PHE A 55 -11.06 17.09 -0.80
C PHE A 55 -11.87 17.76 -1.90
N ASP A 56 -12.78 18.63 -1.50
CA ASP A 56 -13.46 19.58 -2.37
C ASP A 56 -12.62 20.88 -2.55
N ARG A 57 -13.14 21.81 -3.36
CA ARG A 57 -12.47 23.11 -3.61
C ARG A 57 -12.42 24.03 -2.39
N GLN A 58 -13.12 23.73 -1.32
CA GLN A 58 -13.15 24.45 -0.06
C GLN A 58 -12.26 23.77 1.00
N ASP A 59 -11.39 22.84 0.59
CA ASP A 59 -10.53 22.04 1.45
C ASP A 59 -11.30 21.21 2.50
N ARG A 60 -12.55 20.81 2.20
CA ARG A 60 -13.34 19.96 3.08
C ARG A 60 -13.20 18.50 2.65
N PRO A 61 -12.90 17.59 3.60
CA PRO A 61 -12.87 16.18 3.28
C PRO A 61 -14.29 15.64 3.05
N TYR A 62 -14.47 14.82 2.03
CA TYR A 62 -15.75 14.22 1.70
C TYR A 62 -15.60 12.81 1.13
N LEU A 63 -16.67 12.04 1.13
CA LEU A 63 -16.82 10.76 0.44
C LEU A 63 -17.60 10.98 -0.84
N THR A 64 -17.23 10.31 -1.91
CA THR A 64 -18.03 10.30 -3.15
C THR A 64 -19.42 9.72 -2.92
N GLU A 65 -20.33 9.99 -3.81
CA GLU A 65 -21.71 9.47 -3.73
C GLU A 65 -21.77 7.94 -3.73
N ASP A 66 -20.93 7.30 -4.55
CA ASP A 66 -20.85 5.85 -4.63
C ASP A 66 -20.32 5.24 -3.32
N MET A 67 -19.29 5.83 -2.71
CA MET A 67 -18.81 5.38 -1.41
C MET A 67 -19.84 5.60 -0.31
N GLN A 68 -20.52 6.74 -0.28
CA GLN A 68 -21.61 6.99 0.68
C GLN A 68 -22.73 5.97 0.53
N LYS A 69 -23.11 5.63 -0.71
CA LYS A 69 -24.13 4.62 -1.01
C LYS A 69 -23.69 3.23 -0.51
N ALA A 70 -22.44 2.83 -0.77
CA ALA A 70 -21.89 1.57 -0.29
C ALA A 70 -21.88 1.50 1.25
N LEU A 71 -21.47 2.56 1.92
CA LEU A 71 -21.43 2.62 3.38
C LEU A 71 -22.81 2.63 4.01
N ARG A 72 -23.80 3.36 3.42
CA ARG A 72 -25.21 3.28 3.85
C ARG A 72 -25.80 1.88 3.64
N GLY A 73 -25.33 1.16 2.61
CA GLY A 73 -25.66 -0.25 2.39
C GLY A 73 -25.01 -1.22 3.38
N GLY A 74 -24.32 -0.73 4.41
CA GLY A 74 -23.76 -1.54 5.48
C GLY A 74 -22.35 -2.08 5.20
N LEU A 75 -21.62 -1.58 4.20
CA LEU A 75 -20.30 -2.07 3.83
C LEU A 75 -19.34 -2.16 5.03
N ALA A 76 -19.17 -1.07 5.78
CA ALA A 76 -18.24 -1.04 6.92
C ALA A 76 -18.65 -2.04 8.03
N ALA A 77 -19.96 -2.15 8.30
CA ALA A 77 -20.48 -3.10 9.28
C ALA A 77 -20.30 -4.55 8.82
N SER A 78 -20.54 -4.84 7.54
CA SER A 78 -20.36 -6.20 6.99
C SER A 78 -18.90 -6.64 7.00
N LEU A 79 -17.96 -5.73 6.77
CA LEU A 79 -16.53 -6.02 6.85
C LEU A 79 -16.08 -6.32 8.30
N ALA A 80 -16.65 -5.60 9.28
CA ALA A 80 -16.31 -5.79 10.69
C ALA A 80 -16.93 -7.06 11.32
N GLN A 81 -17.98 -7.64 10.70
CA GLN A 81 -18.74 -8.78 11.24
C GLN A 81 -18.24 -10.17 10.80
N SER A 82 -17.02 -10.27 10.24
CA SER A 82 -16.45 -11.59 9.90
C SER A 82 -16.34 -12.50 11.14
N PRO A 83 -16.63 -13.83 11.04
CA PRO A 83 -16.84 -14.73 12.19
C PRO A 83 -15.67 -14.86 13.18
N ASN A 84 -14.47 -14.39 12.80
CA ASN A 84 -13.23 -14.50 13.60
C ASN A 84 -12.74 -13.15 14.16
N LYS A 85 -13.62 -12.23 14.58
CA LYS A 85 -13.31 -10.82 14.80
C LYS A 85 -12.81 -10.22 13.48
N GLY A 86 -13.73 -9.76 12.65
CA GLY A 86 -13.41 -9.16 11.35
C GLY A 86 -12.32 -8.09 11.43
N PRO A 87 -11.69 -7.76 10.31
CA PRO A 87 -10.63 -6.76 10.28
C PRO A 87 -11.10 -5.42 10.84
N GLY A 88 -10.20 -4.68 11.47
CA GLY A 88 -10.44 -3.26 11.74
C GLY A 88 -10.66 -2.52 10.42
N VAL A 89 -11.70 -1.70 10.31
CA VAL A 89 -12.00 -0.95 9.08
C VAL A 89 -11.68 0.53 9.30
N TYR A 90 -10.75 1.05 8.51
CA TYR A 90 -10.28 2.42 8.59
C TYR A 90 -10.70 3.20 7.34
N LEU A 91 -10.96 4.49 7.50
CA LEU A 91 -11.14 5.40 6.37
C LEU A 91 -9.79 6.06 6.05
N SER A 92 -9.31 5.93 4.81
CA SER A 92 -8.14 6.66 4.33
C SER A 92 -8.58 7.97 3.70
N VAL A 93 -7.98 9.07 4.16
CA VAL A 93 -8.16 10.42 3.62
C VAL A 93 -6.88 10.82 2.90
N VAL A 94 -7.02 11.20 1.64
CA VAL A 94 -5.90 11.55 0.76
C VAL A 94 -6.02 13.00 0.32
N ASN A 95 -4.90 13.68 0.11
CA ASN A 95 -4.91 15.09 -0.33
C ASN A 95 -5.13 15.23 -1.85
N ASP A 96 -6.05 14.45 -2.39
CA ASP A 96 -6.51 14.59 -3.77
C ASP A 96 -7.68 15.58 -3.82
N LEU A 97 -7.56 16.62 -4.65
CA LEU A 97 -8.68 17.47 -5.01
C LEU A 97 -9.47 16.80 -6.12
N LEU A 98 -10.66 16.30 -5.80
CA LEU A 98 -11.57 15.82 -6.82
C LEU A 98 -12.56 16.90 -7.23
N VAL A 99 -12.69 17.07 -8.54
CA VAL A 99 -13.63 18.01 -9.15
C VAL A 99 -14.43 17.27 -10.18
N GLU A 100 -15.76 17.41 -10.15
CA GLU A 100 -16.67 16.74 -11.10
C GLU A 100 -16.38 17.04 -12.57
N ALA A 101 -15.74 18.19 -12.86
CA ALA A 101 -15.37 18.55 -14.23
C ALA A 101 -14.14 17.74 -14.69
N PRO A 102 -14.21 17.08 -15.87
CA PRO A 102 -13.10 16.31 -16.42
C PRO A 102 -11.77 17.09 -16.48
N GLY A 103 -10.67 16.47 -16.08
CA GLY A 103 -9.32 17.02 -16.15
C GLY A 103 -8.98 18.12 -15.15
N LYS A 104 -9.86 18.41 -14.17
CA LYS A 104 -9.62 19.42 -13.13
C LYS A 104 -9.27 18.84 -11.76
N SER A 105 -9.32 17.55 -11.58
CA SER A 105 -8.87 16.89 -10.36
C SER A 105 -7.34 16.93 -10.27
N ILE A 106 -6.83 17.19 -9.07
CA ILE A 106 -5.39 17.26 -8.78
C ILE A 106 -5.06 16.19 -7.77
N GLN A 107 -4.21 15.25 -8.16
CA GLN A 107 -3.75 14.21 -7.25
C GLN A 107 -2.61 14.72 -6.38
N LYS A 108 -2.71 14.46 -5.08
CA LYS A 108 -1.68 14.78 -4.09
C LYS A 108 -1.31 16.27 -4.12
N ASP A 109 -2.33 17.13 -3.99
CA ASP A 109 -2.15 18.59 -3.96
C ASP A 109 -1.52 19.04 -2.63
N PRO A 110 -0.24 19.47 -2.61
CA PRO A 110 0.41 19.95 -1.40
C PRO A 110 -0.23 21.24 -0.87
N GLY A 111 -0.88 22.03 -1.73
CA GLY A 111 -1.54 23.27 -1.35
C GLY A 111 -2.69 23.06 -0.37
N ILE A 112 -3.44 21.96 -0.48
CA ILE A 112 -4.46 21.59 0.50
C ILE A 112 -3.82 21.46 1.88
N VAL A 113 -2.74 20.67 2.00
CA VAL A 113 -2.06 20.44 3.28
C VAL A 113 -1.51 21.76 3.84
N SER A 114 -0.91 22.60 2.98
CA SER A 114 -0.40 23.93 3.42
C SER A 114 -1.51 24.79 4.02
N ARG A 115 -2.68 24.89 3.38
CA ARG A 115 -3.82 25.67 3.88
C ARG A 115 -4.40 25.09 5.17
N LEU A 116 -4.58 23.77 5.24
CA LEU A 116 -5.10 23.09 6.43
C LEU A 116 -4.17 23.20 7.64
N MET A 117 -2.86 23.19 7.42
CA MET A 117 -1.85 23.23 8.48
C MET A 117 -1.41 24.66 8.83
N ALA A 118 -1.87 25.69 8.12
CA ALA A 118 -1.39 27.07 8.23
C ALA A 118 -1.49 27.66 9.65
N THR A 119 -2.60 27.43 10.34
CA THR A 119 -2.91 28.01 11.67
C THR A 119 -3.49 26.95 12.60
N GLU A 120 -3.51 27.26 13.90
CA GLU A 120 -4.22 26.43 14.88
C GLU A 120 -5.71 26.34 14.56
N ALA A 121 -6.32 27.44 14.14
CA ALA A 121 -7.74 27.48 13.78
C ALA A 121 -8.05 26.59 12.57
N SER A 122 -7.22 26.62 11.52
CA SER A 122 -7.41 25.76 10.35
C SER A 122 -7.22 24.27 10.68
N ARG A 123 -6.23 23.93 11.52
CA ARG A 123 -6.04 22.55 12.00
C ARG A 123 -7.22 22.08 12.86
N ALA A 124 -7.74 22.95 13.74
CA ALA A 124 -8.90 22.64 14.58
C ALA A 124 -10.17 22.43 13.75
N ALA A 125 -10.39 23.25 12.72
CA ALA A 125 -11.50 23.10 11.78
C ALA A 125 -11.38 21.77 11.00
N HIS A 126 -10.19 21.49 10.44
CA HIS A 126 -9.95 20.25 9.73
C HIS A 126 -10.16 19.02 10.62
N ARG A 127 -9.67 19.02 11.86
CA ARG A 127 -9.93 17.95 12.82
C ARG A 127 -11.42 17.73 13.05
N LYS A 128 -12.20 18.81 13.21
CA LYS A 128 -13.66 18.73 13.34
C LYS A 128 -14.31 18.07 12.13
N ASP A 129 -13.90 18.44 10.92
CA ASP A 129 -14.47 17.89 9.68
C ASP A 129 -14.16 16.40 9.54
N LEU A 130 -12.93 15.98 9.86
CA LEU A 130 -12.55 14.54 9.86
C LEU A 130 -13.36 13.74 10.88
N LEU A 131 -13.57 14.28 12.08
CA LEU A 131 -14.38 13.61 13.11
C LEU A 131 -15.85 13.52 12.70
N ALA A 132 -16.39 14.57 12.07
CA ALA A 132 -17.73 14.54 11.52
C ALA A 132 -17.90 13.45 10.45
N LEU A 133 -16.92 13.33 9.55
CA LEU A 133 -16.92 12.30 8.53
C LEU A 133 -16.88 10.88 9.13
N LEU A 134 -16.06 10.67 10.19
CA LEU A 134 -15.96 9.38 10.89
C LEU A 134 -17.18 9.03 11.74
N SER A 135 -17.96 10.03 12.19
CA SER A 135 -19.11 9.79 13.06
C SER A 135 -20.29 9.14 12.35
N VAL A 136 -20.34 9.24 11.02
CA VAL A 136 -21.48 8.77 10.21
C VAL A 136 -21.45 7.25 10.01
N TYR A 137 -20.27 6.63 10.06
CA TYR A 137 -20.08 5.22 9.75
C TYR A 137 -19.20 4.51 10.81
N PRO A 138 -19.36 3.20 11.03
CA PRO A 138 -18.69 2.47 12.10
C PRO A 138 -17.22 2.12 11.77
N PHE A 139 -16.40 3.14 11.46
CA PHE A 139 -14.97 2.96 11.28
C PHE A 139 -14.24 2.74 12.60
N THR A 140 -13.28 1.83 12.60
CA THR A 140 -12.34 1.57 13.71
C THR A 140 -11.37 2.74 13.92
N GLY A 141 -11.06 3.45 12.85
CA GLY A 141 -10.13 4.57 12.89
C GLY A 141 -10.02 5.32 11.57
N LEU A 142 -9.05 6.20 11.53
CA LEU A 142 -8.72 7.04 10.40
C LEU A 142 -7.30 6.76 9.93
N GLU A 143 -7.08 6.89 8.64
CA GLU A 143 -5.75 6.98 8.04
C GLU A 143 -5.61 8.31 7.31
N ILE A 144 -4.48 8.98 7.51
CA ILE A 144 -4.06 10.14 6.74
C ILE A 144 -2.97 9.71 5.77
N ASP A 145 -3.23 9.87 4.48
CA ASP A 145 -2.31 9.62 3.38
C ASP A 145 -2.08 10.92 2.60
N TYR A 146 -1.39 11.88 3.25
CA TYR A 146 -1.03 13.15 2.63
C TYR A 146 0.36 13.08 2.05
N GLU A 147 0.42 13.15 0.73
CA GLU A 147 1.67 13.04 -0.02
C GLU A 147 2.12 14.41 -0.60
N ARG A 148 3.38 14.47 -1.02
CA ARG A 148 4.03 15.66 -1.59
C ARG A 148 4.01 16.88 -0.66
N VAL A 149 3.91 16.64 0.66
CA VAL A 149 3.85 17.70 1.67
C VAL A 149 5.08 18.60 1.56
N ASN A 150 4.86 19.93 1.59
CA ASN A 150 5.96 20.86 1.66
C ASN A 150 6.74 20.67 2.96
N ILE A 151 8.06 20.72 2.90
CA ILE A 151 8.90 20.44 4.06
C ILE A 151 8.64 21.44 5.21
N ASP A 152 8.28 22.67 4.87
CA ASP A 152 7.97 23.71 5.86
C ASP A 152 6.63 23.45 6.58
N ASP A 153 5.73 22.67 6.00
CA ASP A 153 4.47 22.26 6.60
C ASP A 153 4.58 20.98 7.42
N TRP A 154 5.67 20.22 7.22
CA TRP A 154 5.87 18.92 7.84
C TRP A 154 5.78 18.93 9.38
N PRO A 155 6.44 19.86 10.11
CA PRO A 155 6.30 19.94 11.58
C PRO A 155 4.86 20.19 12.04
N ARG A 156 4.12 21.03 11.30
CA ARG A 156 2.71 21.34 11.63
C ARG A 156 1.78 20.15 11.33
N LEU A 157 2.06 19.40 10.28
CA LEU A 157 1.34 18.15 9.99
C LEU A 157 1.59 17.10 11.09
N LEU A 158 2.81 16.97 11.58
CA LEU A 158 3.13 16.06 12.68
C LEU A 158 2.44 16.48 13.99
N GLN A 159 2.41 17.78 14.30
CA GLN A 159 1.64 18.31 15.42
C GLN A 159 0.15 17.99 15.27
N PHE A 160 -0.43 18.23 14.10
CA PHE A 160 -1.82 17.90 13.79
C PHE A 160 -2.10 16.41 13.96
N ALA A 161 -1.22 15.53 13.47
CA ALA A 161 -1.36 14.09 13.62
C ALA A 161 -1.37 13.66 15.09
N GLN A 162 -0.53 14.27 15.92
CA GLN A 162 -0.53 14.02 17.37
C GLN A 162 -1.84 14.47 18.03
N GLU A 163 -2.29 15.70 17.76
CA GLU A 163 -3.54 16.25 18.30
C GLU A 163 -4.75 15.39 17.87
N LEU A 164 -4.79 15.00 16.61
CA LEU A 164 -5.86 14.13 16.07
C LEU A 164 -5.83 12.74 16.70
N SER A 165 -4.64 12.17 16.89
CA SER A 165 -4.48 10.86 17.55
C SER A 165 -5.03 10.85 18.96
N VAL A 166 -4.75 11.89 19.76
CA VAL A 166 -5.29 12.04 21.11
C VAL A 166 -6.82 12.12 21.06
N THR A 167 -7.36 12.93 20.16
CA THR A 167 -8.82 13.09 20.00
C THR A 167 -9.52 11.80 19.59
N LEU A 168 -8.93 11.04 18.67
CA LEU A 168 -9.46 9.74 18.24
C LEU A 168 -9.37 8.69 19.34
N ALA A 169 -8.25 8.66 20.08
CA ALA A 169 -8.07 7.73 21.21
C ALA A 169 -9.12 7.92 22.30
N ALA A 170 -9.52 9.16 22.59
CA ALA A 170 -10.61 9.46 23.52
C ALA A 170 -11.97 8.88 23.07
N GLN A 171 -12.12 8.58 21.78
CA GLN A 171 -13.31 7.94 21.18
C GLN A 171 -13.12 6.43 20.93
N GLY A 172 -12.03 5.83 21.44
CA GLY A 172 -11.69 4.43 21.19
C GLY A 172 -11.26 4.13 19.75
N LYS A 173 -10.92 5.16 18.97
CA LYS A 173 -10.50 5.06 17.57
C LYS A 173 -8.98 5.24 17.45
N LYS A 174 -8.41 4.76 16.34
CA LYS A 174 -6.98 4.83 16.07
C LYS A 174 -6.69 5.74 14.88
N LEU A 175 -5.49 6.32 14.86
CA LEU A 175 -4.93 7.04 13.73
C LEU A 175 -3.75 6.27 13.13
N ARG A 176 -3.73 6.11 11.82
CA ARG A 176 -2.55 5.74 11.05
C ARG A 176 -2.14 6.88 10.12
N VAL A 177 -0.84 7.07 9.94
CA VAL A 177 -0.26 8.07 9.03
C VAL A 177 0.64 7.37 8.03
N VAL A 178 0.37 7.57 6.76
CA VAL A 178 1.18 7.05 5.65
C VAL A 178 2.35 8.01 5.41
N LEU A 179 3.53 7.46 5.21
CA LEU A 179 4.77 8.21 5.02
C LEU A 179 5.35 7.92 3.64
N GLU A 180 5.66 8.97 2.88
CA GLU A 180 6.42 8.83 1.65
C GLU A 180 7.85 8.33 1.93
N PRO A 181 8.44 7.50 1.04
CA PRO A 181 9.78 6.93 1.20
C PRO A 181 10.87 7.97 0.87
N LYS A 182 10.83 9.11 1.56
CA LYS A 182 11.77 10.22 1.36
C LYS A 182 12.53 10.50 2.65
N GLN A 183 13.85 10.60 2.53
CA GLN A 183 14.75 10.85 3.65
C GLN A 183 14.32 12.04 4.50
N LYS A 184 13.91 13.15 3.87
CA LYS A 184 13.49 14.38 4.56
C LYS A 184 12.31 14.19 5.54
N TYR A 185 11.47 13.18 5.34
CA TYR A 185 10.36 12.86 6.25
C TYR A 185 10.74 11.78 7.27
N LEU A 186 11.64 10.88 6.90
CA LEU A 186 11.97 9.69 7.69
C LEU A 186 13.12 9.90 8.68
N GLN A 187 13.94 10.93 8.52
CA GLN A 187 15.06 11.23 9.43
C GLN A 187 14.66 12.08 10.65
N GLY A 188 13.46 12.66 10.67
CA GLY A 188 12.96 13.43 11.80
C GLY A 188 12.33 12.56 12.89
N SER A 189 12.11 13.13 14.08
CA SER A 189 11.33 12.47 15.13
C SER A 189 9.85 12.49 14.78
N LEU A 190 9.16 11.37 14.98
CA LEU A 190 7.71 11.28 14.86
C LEU A 190 7.06 11.35 16.23
N PRO A 191 5.95 12.08 16.40
CA PRO A 191 5.21 12.12 17.66
C PRO A 191 4.63 10.74 18.02
N ALA A 192 4.58 10.45 19.30
CA ALA A 192 3.89 9.29 19.82
C ALA A 192 2.37 9.44 19.65
N GLY A 193 1.66 8.32 19.52
CA GLY A 193 0.21 8.26 19.41
C GLY A 193 -0.25 7.67 18.07
N PRO A 194 0.04 8.27 16.92
CA PRO A 194 -0.27 7.66 15.63
C PRO A 194 0.50 6.36 15.39
N GLN A 195 -0.10 5.44 14.64
CA GLN A 195 0.63 4.38 13.94
C GLN A 195 1.19 4.96 12.64
N TYR A 196 2.38 4.52 12.24
CA TYR A 196 3.00 4.97 11.00
C TYR A 196 3.24 3.79 10.07
N VAL A 197 3.10 4.01 8.76
CA VAL A 197 3.44 3.06 7.71
C VAL A 197 4.21 3.78 6.61
N VAL A 198 5.34 3.20 6.15
CA VAL A 198 6.13 3.75 5.05
C VAL A 198 5.76 3.06 3.76
N MET A 199 5.50 3.84 2.70
CA MET A 199 5.35 3.33 1.34
C MET A 199 6.69 2.80 0.82
N ALA A 200 6.92 1.49 0.92
CA ALA A 200 8.14 0.85 0.44
C ALA A 200 7.98 0.42 -1.02
N TYR A 201 7.56 1.33 -1.86
CA TYR A 201 7.36 1.13 -3.29
C TYR A 201 7.57 2.43 -4.07
N ASN A 202 7.38 2.38 -5.41
CA ASN A 202 7.68 3.47 -6.34
C ASN A 202 9.18 3.82 -6.42
N LEU A 203 10.06 2.82 -6.20
CA LEU A 203 11.49 2.96 -6.52
C LEU A 203 11.64 3.26 -8.00
N HIS A 204 10.90 2.53 -8.85
CA HIS A 204 10.75 2.81 -10.27
C HIS A 204 9.30 3.16 -10.62
N GLY A 205 9.10 3.97 -11.67
CA GLY A 205 7.78 4.45 -12.11
C GLY A 205 7.89 5.51 -13.21
N ASN A 206 6.91 6.41 -13.28
CA ASN A 206 6.88 7.49 -14.28
C ASN A 206 8.06 8.47 -14.19
N HIS A 207 8.78 8.49 -13.09
CA HIS A 207 9.84 9.47 -12.80
C HIS A 207 11.24 8.97 -13.18
N ASN A 208 11.36 7.70 -13.59
CA ASN A 208 12.64 7.09 -13.96
C ASN A 208 12.45 5.91 -14.93
N GLY A 209 13.53 5.21 -15.26
CA GLY A 209 13.52 4.06 -16.18
C GLY A 209 12.91 2.79 -15.60
N PRO A 210 12.83 1.72 -16.44
CA PRO A 210 12.29 0.43 -16.05
C PRO A 210 12.96 -0.18 -14.82
N GLY A 211 12.17 -0.83 -13.99
CA GLY A 211 12.64 -1.53 -12.79
C GLY A 211 11.51 -1.92 -11.85
N ALA A 212 11.87 -2.60 -10.79
CA ALA A 212 10.96 -3.06 -9.75
C ALA A 212 10.43 -1.88 -8.90
N LYS A 213 9.23 -2.04 -8.31
CA LYS A 213 8.69 -1.06 -7.36
C LYS A 213 9.50 -0.94 -6.07
N ALA A 214 10.22 -2.00 -5.68
CA ALA A 214 11.19 -2.02 -4.58
C ALA A 214 12.29 -3.05 -4.86
N ASP A 215 13.38 -2.96 -4.11
CA ASP A 215 14.45 -3.95 -4.05
C ASP A 215 15.05 -4.01 -2.64
N ASP A 216 15.96 -4.95 -2.40
CA ASP A 216 16.62 -5.15 -1.13
C ASP A 216 17.40 -3.91 -0.66
N ALA A 217 18.08 -3.24 -1.59
CA ALA A 217 18.87 -2.05 -1.28
C ALA A 217 17.98 -0.88 -0.83
N PHE A 218 16.83 -0.72 -1.48
CA PHE A 218 15.85 0.30 -1.12
C PHE A 218 15.24 0.04 0.26
N LEU A 219 14.84 -1.20 0.57
CA LEU A 219 14.30 -1.55 1.88
C LEU A 219 15.34 -1.33 3.01
N ARG A 220 16.59 -1.70 2.78
CA ARG A 220 17.68 -1.43 3.73
C ARG A 220 17.92 0.06 3.92
N LYS A 221 17.83 0.85 2.87
CA LYS A 221 17.95 2.31 2.91
C LYS A 221 16.81 2.94 3.73
N LEU A 222 15.57 2.49 3.55
CA LEU A 222 14.44 2.93 4.38
C LEU A 222 14.67 2.61 5.87
N ALA A 223 15.15 1.38 6.17
CA ALA A 223 15.47 0.99 7.53
C ALA A 223 16.56 1.86 8.18
N GLN A 224 17.57 2.27 7.41
CA GLN A 224 18.62 3.20 7.88
C GLN A 224 18.04 4.58 8.20
N TRP A 225 17.13 5.11 7.36
CA TRP A 225 16.49 6.41 7.63
C TRP A 225 15.61 6.40 8.87
N CYS A 226 14.99 5.24 9.20
CA CYS A 226 14.16 5.05 10.38
C CYS A 226 14.95 4.50 11.60
N ALA A 227 16.29 4.37 11.52
CA ALA A 227 17.07 3.67 12.55
C ALA A 227 16.98 4.31 13.95
N HIS A 228 16.76 5.63 14.02
CA HIS A 228 16.67 6.39 15.27
C HIS A 228 15.28 6.35 15.92
N TRP A 229 14.27 5.80 15.25
CA TRP A 229 12.94 5.73 15.85
C TRP A 229 12.88 4.59 16.86
N PRO A 230 12.30 4.83 18.05
CA PRO A 230 12.19 3.80 19.08
C PRO A 230 11.34 2.60 18.64
N VAL A 231 10.35 2.85 17.77
CA VAL A 231 9.55 1.82 17.11
C VAL A 231 9.55 2.13 15.62
N LYS A 232 10.00 1.19 14.81
CA LYS A 232 9.95 1.36 13.36
C LYS A 232 8.51 1.31 12.84
N PRO A 233 8.20 2.03 11.75
CA PRO A 233 6.88 2.02 11.16
C PRO A 233 6.54 0.65 10.56
N GLY A 234 5.26 0.45 10.22
CA GLY A 234 4.84 -0.60 9.32
C GLY A 234 5.41 -0.38 7.91
N LEU A 235 5.38 -1.43 7.10
CA LEU A 235 5.91 -1.43 5.74
C LEU A 235 4.78 -1.68 4.73
N ALA A 236 4.47 -0.69 3.89
CA ALA A 236 3.54 -0.86 2.79
C ALA A 236 4.28 -1.37 1.55
N LEU A 237 3.84 -2.50 1.01
CA LEU A 237 4.35 -3.13 -0.21
C LEU A 237 3.30 -3.05 -1.30
N SER A 238 3.73 -2.93 -2.57
CA SER A 238 2.81 -2.83 -3.70
C SER A 238 2.93 -4.03 -4.62
N ALA A 239 1.81 -4.73 -4.84
CA ALA A 239 1.69 -5.75 -5.87
C ALA A 239 1.61 -5.14 -7.27
N GLY A 240 1.75 -6.00 -8.30
CA GLY A 240 1.75 -5.56 -9.69
C GLY A 240 2.95 -4.67 -10.01
N GLY A 241 2.81 -3.85 -11.03
CA GLY A 241 3.95 -3.07 -11.51
C GLY A 241 3.64 -2.11 -12.60
N TYR A 242 4.57 -1.96 -13.52
CA TYR A 242 4.47 -1.01 -14.63
C TYR A 242 4.93 -1.63 -15.94
N ALA A 243 4.38 -1.10 -17.03
CA ALA A 243 4.92 -1.28 -18.38
C ALA A 243 5.46 0.05 -18.89
N TRP A 244 6.71 0.08 -19.25
CA TRP A 244 7.33 1.21 -19.96
C TRP A 244 7.14 1.02 -21.45
N THR A 245 6.45 1.96 -22.06
CA THR A 245 6.05 1.93 -23.46
C THR A 245 6.58 3.17 -24.17
N ALA A 246 6.53 3.19 -25.50
CA ALA A 246 6.88 4.38 -26.27
C ALA A 246 5.99 5.61 -25.97
N ARG A 247 4.83 5.40 -25.32
CA ARG A 247 3.86 6.45 -24.96
C ARG A 247 3.87 6.85 -23.49
N GLY A 248 4.77 6.28 -22.72
CA GLY A 248 4.88 6.50 -21.28
C GLY A 248 4.70 5.22 -20.47
N VAL A 249 4.51 5.38 -19.18
CA VAL A 249 4.43 4.28 -18.23
C VAL A 249 2.96 3.98 -17.92
N VAL A 250 2.62 2.70 -17.93
CA VAL A 250 1.25 2.20 -17.66
C VAL A 250 1.28 1.34 -16.40
N ASP A 251 0.40 1.65 -15.46
CA ASP A 251 0.22 0.84 -14.25
C ASP A 251 -0.45 -0.50 -14.58
N LEU A 252 0.06 -1.56 -13.99
CA LEU A 252 -0.42 -2.92 -14.18
C LEU A 252 -0.68 -3.61 -12.84
N THR A 253 -1.84 -4.24 -12.74
CA THR A 253 -2.05 -5.23 -11.67
C THR A 253 -1.24 -6.50 -11.97
N GLU A 254 -0.97 -7.30 -10.96
CA GLU A 254 -0.30 -8.58 -11.12
C GLU A 254 -0.98 -9.47 -12.17
N ARG A 255 -2.32 -9.62 -12.08
CA ARG A 255 -3.09 -10.43 -13.05
C ARG A 255 -2.97 -9.93 -14.48
N LYS A 256 -2.94 -8.60 -14.68
CA LYS A 256 -2.76 -8.03 -16.03
C LYS A 256 -1.36 -8.29 -16.57
N ALA A 257 -0.32 -8.15 -15.74
CA ALA A 257 1.05 -8.43 -16.14
C ALA A 257 1.24 -9.92 -16.48
N ALA A 258 0.74 -10.82 -15.63
CA ALA A 258 0.81 -12.28 -15.86
C ALA A 258 0.04 -12.70 -17.12
N ALA A 259 -1.18 -12.18 -17.33
CA ALA A 259 -1.97 -12.44 -18.51
C ALA A 259 -1.29 -11.94 -19.80
N TRP A 260 -0.60 -10.79 -19.72
CA TRP A 260 0.17 -10.28 -20.85
C TRP A 260 1.36 -11.18 -21.17
N ALA A 261 2.14 -11.61 -20.19
CA ALA A 261 3.24 -12.55 -20.40
C ALA A 261 2.76 -13.86 -21.05
N GLN A 262 1.68 -14.45 -20.52
CA GLN A 262 1.06 -15.67 -21.03
C GLN A 262 0.59 -15.50 -22.48
N GLY A 263 -0.16 -14.43 -22.78
CA GLY A 263 -0.67 -14.17 -24.13
C GLY A 263 0.43 -13.90 -25.16
N ALA A 264 1.50 -13.25 -24.76
CA ALA A 264 2.67 -13.00 -25.58
C ALA A 264 3.60 -14.25 -25.73
N GLY A 265 3.32 -15.33 -25.01
CA GLY A 265 4.17 -16.54 -25.01
C GLY A 265 5.55 -16.32 -24.38
N VAL A 266 5.67 -15.36 -23.45
CA VAL A 266 6.94 -15.00 -22.82
C VAL A 266 6.95 -15.50 -21.38
N GLN A 267 8.05 -16.15 -20.99
CA GLN A 267 8.30 -16.51 -19.58
C GLN A 267 8.93 -15.32 -18.84
N PRO A 268 8.29 -14.77 -17.80
CA PRO A 268 8.90 -13.73 -16.97
C PRO A 268 10.15 -14.26 -16.28
N ILE A 269 11.14 -13.39 -16.12
CA ILE A 269 12.40 -13.68 -15.45
C ILE A 269 12.34 -13.02 -14.06
N ARG A 270 12.76 -13.76 -13.04
CA ARG A 270 12.88 -13.20 -11.70
C ARG A 270 14.23 -12.52 -11.54
N ASP A 271 14.20 -11.23 -11.23
CA ASP A 271 15.40 -10.46 -10.97
C ASP A 271 15.96 -10.79 -9.58
N PRO A 272 17.26 -11.17 -9.48
CA PRO A 272 17.83 -11.60 -8.20
C PRO A 272 18.00 -10.47 -7.18
N ALA A 273 18.07 -9.21 -7.62
CA ALA A 273 18.29 -8.06 -6.72
C ALA A 273 17.00 -7.53 -6.11
N SER A 274 15.90 -7.59 -6.85
CA SER A 274 14.61 -7.10 -6.41
C SER A 274 13.60 -8.20 -6.12
N HIS A 275 13.89 -9.44 -6.50
CA HIS A 275 12.95 -10.56 -6.51
C HIS A 275 11.69 -10.35 -7.38
N ALA A 276 11.58 -9.21 -8.07
CA ALA A 276 10.46 -8.92 -8.97
C ALA A 276 10.56 -9.70 -10.28
N LEU A 277 9.43 -9.91 -10.92
CA LEU A 277 9.36 -10.49 -12.25
C LEU A 277 9.45 -9.41 -13.32
N TYR A 278 10.17 -9.70 -14.42
CA TYR A 278 10.19 -8.83 -15.59
C TYR A 278 10.18 -9.61 -16.90
N PHE A 279 9.70 -8.95 -17.94
CA PHE A 279 9.73 -9.47 -19.31
C PHE A 279 9.62 -8.33 -20.33
N LYS A 280 9.88 -8.66 -21.61
CA LYS A 280 9.64 -7.75 -22.74
C LYS A 280 8.60 -8.33 -23.66
N ALA A 281 7.69 -7.49 -24.16
CA ALA A 281 6.66 -7.87 -25.12
C ALA A 281 6.28 -6.69 -26.01
N ALA A 282 5.71 -6.96 -27.18
CA ALA A 282 5.16 -5.89 -28.02
C ALA A 282 3.85 -5.35 -27.40
N ASP A 283 3.60 -4.03 -27.54
CA ASP A 283 2.40 -3.38 -27.01
C ASP A 283 1.09 -3.93 -27.61
N ASN A 284 1.17 -4.54 -28.79
CA ASN A 284 0.06 -5.17 -29.50
C ASN A 284 0.04 -6.71 -29.41
N SER A 285 0.90 -7.31 -28.59
CA SER A 285 0.89 -8.77 -28.41
C SER A 285 -0.39 -9.24 -27.69
N PRO A 286 -0.82 -10.50 -27.90
CA PRO A 286 -1.97 -11.05 -27.17
C PRO A 286 -1.79 -10.90 -25.65
N GLY A 287 -2.87 -10.65 -24.95
CA GLY A 287 -2.86 -10.40 -23.50
C GLY A 287 -2.45 -8.99 -23.07
N SER A 288 -1.95 -8.15 -23.99
CA SER A 288 -1.62 -6.76 -23.69
C SER A 288 -2.87 -5.96 -23.28
N PRO A 289 -2.87 -5.32 -22.08
CA PRO A 289 -3.97 -4.45 -21.67
C PRO A 289 -4.08 -3.17 -22.50
N LEU A 290 -3.07 -2.88 -23.32
CA LEU A 290 -3.05 -1.72 -24.21
C LEU A 290 -3.93 -1.91 -25.44
N LEU A 291 -4.21 -3.15 -25.84
CA LEU A 291 -5.12 -3.46 -26.95
C LEU A 291 -6.51 -2.86 -26.74
N ALA A 292 -7.05 -2.93 -25.53
CA ALA A 292 -8.36 -2.39 -25.18
C ALA A 292 -8.43 -0.86 -25.24
N LYS A 293 -7.29 -0.18 -25.15
CA LYS A 293 -7.21 1.29 -25.18
C LYS A 293 -7.01 1.86 -26.59
N GLY A 294 -6.75 0.97 -27.57
CA GLY A 294 -6.43 1.37 -28.94
C GLY A 294 -5.06 2.02 -29.09
N GLY A 295 -4.62 2.12 -30.33
CA GLY A 295 -3.40 2.88 -30.69
C GLY A 295 -2.08 2.18 -30.34
N THR A 296 -2.05 0.85 -30.24
CA THR A 296 -0.82 0.06 -30.19
C THR A 296 -0.02 0.21 -31.47
N THR A 297 1.32 0.17 -31.39
CA THR A 297 2.25 0.41 -32.49
C THR A 297 3.09 -0.80 -32.87
N GLY A 298 3.00 -1.90 -32.12
CA GLY A 298 3.93 -3.03 -32.20
C GLY A 298 5.28 -2.74 -31.53
N GLY A 299 5.40 -1.61 -30.83
CA GLY A 299 6.61 -1.23 -30.12
C GLY A 299 6.90 -2.16 -28.93
N SER A 300 8.19 -2.36 -28.64
CA SER A 300 8.62 -3.14 -27.50
C SER A 300 8.32 -2.39 -26.18
N CYS A 301 7.72 -3.11 -25.23
CA CYS A 301 7.52 -2.66 -23.86
C CYS A 301 8.42 -3.47 -22.92
N GLU A 302 8.87 -2.86 -21.85
CA GLU A 302 9.51 -3.55 -20.73
C GLU A 302 8.58 -3.53 -19.54
N ILE A 303 8.25 -4.69 -19.00
CA ILE A 303 7.27 -4.89 -17.95
C ILE A 303 7.99 -5.43 -16.70
N TRP A 304 7.75 -4.78 -15.55
CA TRP A 304 8.20 -5.23 -14.23
C TRP A 304 7.00 -5.33 -13.30
N TYR A 305 6.92 -6.41 -12.51
CA TYR A 305 5.82 -6.56 -11.54
C TYR A 305 6.21 -7.43 -10.35
N ALA A 306 5.58 -7.15 -9.21
CA ALA A 306 5.66 -7.94 -8.00
C ALA A 306 4.51 -8.95 -7.96
N ASP A 307 4.85 -10.20 -7.75
CA ASP A 307 3.95 -11.32 -7.44
C ASP A 307 4.01 -11.69 -5.96
N GLY A 308 3.34 -12.76 -5.55
CA GLY A 308 3.32 -13.21 -4.17
C GLY A 308 4.69 -13.62 -3.61
N GLU A 309 5.60 -14.14 -4.43
CA GLU A 309 6.96 -14.46 -3.99
C GLU A 309 7.79 -13.21 -3.76
N THR A 310 7.68 -12.25 -4.66
CA THR A 310 8.29 -10.94 -4.50
C THR A 310 7.83 -10.27 -3.20
N LEU A 311 6.51 -10.22 -2.97
CA LEU A 311 5.92 -9.61 -1.77
C LEU A 311 6.37 -10.34 -0.49
N ALA A 312 6.43 -11.67 -0.51
CA ALA A 312 6.89 -12.47 0.63
C ALA A 312 8.37 -12.18 0.95
N SER A 313 9.23 -12.11 -0.07
CA SER A 313 10.66 -11.78 0.09
C SER A 313 10.85 -10.39 0.68
N TRP A 314 10.13 -9.39 0.17
CA TRP A 314 10.21 -8.02 0.72
C TRP A 314 9.65 -7.94 2.14
N ALA A 315 8.56 -8.66 2.44
CA ALA A 315 7.99 -8.70 3.78
C ALA A 315 8.93 -9.37 4.79
N GLU A 316 9.61 -10.45 4.41
CA GLU A 316 10.60 -11.13 5.24
C GLU A 316 11.80 -10.24 5.52
N LEU A 317 12.36 -9.62 4.48
CA LEU A 317 13.44 -8.65 4.63
C LEU A 317 13.00 -7.48 5.53
N GLY A 318 11.82 -6.93 5.29
CA GLY A 318 11.28 -5.85 6.12
C GLY A 318 11.22 -6.21 7.61
N ARG A 319 10.69 -7.40 7.93
CA ARG A 319 10.66 -7.92 9.31
C ARG A 319 12.08 -8.08 9.89
N SER A 320 13.01 -8.64 9.13
CA SER A 320 14.41 -8.79 9.57
C SER A 320 15.10 -7.46 9.84
N LEU A 321 14.68 -6.40 9.14
CA LEU A 321 15.15 -5.03 9.35
C LEU A 321 14.43 -4.32 10.51
N GLY A 322 13.45 -4.98 11.15
CA GLY A 322 12.72 -4.49 12.31
C GLY A 322 11.51 -3.60 11.98
N PHE A 323 11.03 -3.56 10.73
CA PHE A 323 9.76 -2.92 10.41
C PHE A 323 8.59 -3.67 11.08
N GLY A 324 7.52 -2.92 11.37
CA GLY A 324 6.31 -3.45 11.98
C GLY A 324 5.42 -4.23 11.00
N ASP A 325 4.10 -4.07 11.18
CA ASP A 325 3.10 -4.75 10.33
C ASP A 325 3.29 -4.45 8.85
N VAL A 326 3.04 -5.47 8.02
CA VAL A 326 3.06 -5.31 6.55
C VAL A 326 1.68 -4.92 6.05
N SER A 327 1.62 -4.04 5.08
CA SER A 327 0.39 -3.61 4.42
C SER A 327 0.50 -3.81 2.91
N LEU A 328 -0.55 -4.31 2.26
CA LEU A 328 -0.60 -4.54 0.82
C LEU A 328 -1.30 -3.37 0.09
N TRP A 329 -0.57 -2.66 -0.73
CA TRP A 329 -1.12 -1.75 -1.74
C TRP A 329 -1.26 -2.49 -3.07
N ARG A 330 -2.37 -2.88 -3.51
CA ARG A 330 -3.72 -2.88 -2.93
C ARG A 330 -4.46 -4.16 -3.32
N LEU A 331 -5.61 -4.43 -2.72
CA LEU A 331 -6.52 -5.46 -3.20
C LEU A 331 -7.17 -5.03 -4.53
N GLY A 332 -7.45 -5.99 -5.39
CA GLY A 332 -7.99 -5.80 -6.73
C GLY A 332 -6.94 -5.98 -7.83
N GLY A 333 -6.75 -7.22 -8.29
CA GLY A 333 -5.82 -7.58 -9.36
C GLY A 333 -4.65 -8.45 -8.94
N ASN A 334 -4.70 -9.03 -7.74
CA ASN A 334 -3.75 -10.02 -7.25
C ASN A 334 -4.19 -11.44 -7.62
N THR A 335 -3.25 -12.37 -7.74
CA THR A 335 -3.57 -13.79 -7.89
C THR A 335 -3.95 -14.40 -6.53
N PRO A 336 -4.71 -15.53 -6.51
CA PRO A 336 -5.01 -16.24 -5.28
C PRO A 336 -3.75 -16.68 -4.52
N GLU A 337 -2.70 -17.08 -5.23
CA GLU A 337 -1.41 -17.48 -4.68
C GLU A 337 -0.73 -16.33 -3.97
N SER A 338 -0.76 -15.13 -4.55
CA SER A 338 -0.19 -13.92 -3.94
C SER A 338 -0.97 -13.50 -2.71
N LEU A 339 -2.30 -13.58 -2.77
CA LEU A 339 -3.15 -13.31 -1.60
C LEU A 339 -2.88 -14.26 -0.46
N ALA A 340 -2.73 -15.55 -0.73
CA ALA A 340 -2.40 -16.54 0.29
C ALA A 340 -1.05 -16.25 0.96
N LYS A 341 -0.02 -15.93 0.16
CA LYS A 341 1.32 -15.65 0.67
C LYS A 341 1.38 -14.40 1.56
N ILE A 342 0.68 -13.32 1.19
CA ILE A 342 0.75 -12.05 1.94
C ILE A 342 -0.22 -12.01 3.13
N SER A 343 -1.33 -12.74 3.08
CA SER A 343 -2.33 -12.76 4.14
C SER A 343 -2.11 -13.87 5.19
N GLY A 344 -1.13 -14.73 5.00
CA GLY A 344 -0.80 -15.80 5.95
C GLY A 344 -1.83 -16.94 5.99
N LYS A 345 -2.47 -17.21 4.85
CA LYS A 345 -3.38 -18.37 4.69
C LYS A 345 -2.62 -19.62 4.28
#